data_c0751b51a1db73a8b6db2d3f7bd87815
#
_entry.id   c0751b51a1db73a8b6db2d3f7bd87815
#
_cell.length_a   1.000
_cell.length_b   1.000
_cell.length_c   1.000
_cell.angle_alpha   90.00
_cell.angle_beta   90.00
_cell.angle_gamma   90.00
#
_symmetry.space_group_name_H-M   'P 1'
#
loop_
_entity.id
_entity.type
_entity.pdbx_description
1 polymer ?
#
loop_
_entity_poly.entity_id
_entity_poly.type
_entity_poly.pdbx_seq_one_letter_code
_entity_poly.pdbx_strand_id
1 'polypeptide(L)'
;MGYGLGQSLPPKFSDFMIAHVAAEVAQNTEICIWKGDTAGAAGVNSFDGFEKLIAASAAAGDIPAGQQVAAVGGGLNAGNIIAELSKVVDAIPGSLYGKEDLFVYIGSAAAKYYVQALGGFAANGLGANGVNAQGTQWWNNGSLSINGVKVFVCPGMSPNKMYAAQRSNLYFGTGILNDTNVVKVLDMADLDASNNVRMVMRFTSAVQFGIASDLVEYA
;
A
#
# COMPACT_ATOMS: atom_id res chain seq x y z
N MET A 1 6.92 7.55 37.56
CA MET A 1 5.97 7.65 36.45
C MET A 1 4.71 6.89 36.86
N GLY A 2 3.59 7.57 37.05
CA GLY A 2 2.32 6.94 37.42
C GLY A 2 1.61 6.41 36.19
N TYR A 3 1.20 5.16 36.24
CA TYR A 3 0.31 4.60 35.24
C TYR A 3 -1.07 5.23 35.39
N GLY A 4 -1.63 5.73 34.26
CA GLY A 4 -2.99 6.27 34.27
C GLY A 4 -4.00 5.19 34.67
N LEU A 5 -4.97 5.57 35.48
CA LEU A 5 -6.09 4.73 35.88
C LEU A 5 -6.80 4.20 34.62
N GLY A 6 -6.72 2.88 34.37
CA GLY A 6 -7.38 2.21 33.26
C GLY A 6 -6.49 1.49 32.24
N GLN A 7 -5.16 1.61 32.33
CA GLN A 7 -4.26 0.81 31.48
C GLN A 7 -3.76 -0.41 32.28
N SER A 8 -4.24 -1.59 31.90
CA SER A 8 -3.64 -2.84 32.39
C SER A 8 -2.32 -3.06 31.65
N LEU A 9 -1.23 -3.26 32.39
CA LEU A 9 0.02 -3.73 31.83
C LEU A 9 -0.20 -5.09 31.13
N PRO A 10 0.46 -5.34 29.98
CA PRO A 10 0.45 -6.66 29.37
C PRO A 10 0.89 -7.70 30.41
N PRO A 11 0.26 -8.90 30.46
CA PRO A 11 0.56 -9.90 31.47
C PRO A 11 2.04 -10.35 31.47
N LYS A 12 2.74 -10.16 30.34
CA LYS A 12 4.19 -10.39 30.23
C LYS A 12 4.83 -9.33 29.33
N PHE A 13 5.92 -8.75 29.79
CA PHE A 13 6.71 -7.80 29.00
C PHE A 13 7.21 -8.40 27.66
N SER A 14 7.56 -9.69 27.68
CA SER A 14 7.95 -10.44 26.50
C SER A 14 6.88 -10.46 25.41
N ASP A 15 5.62 -10.66 25.79
CA ASP A 15 4.50 -10.73 24.85
C ASP A 15 4.25 -9.37 24.21
N PHE A 16 4.39 -8.29 24.99
CA PHE A 16 4.31 -6.92 24.47
C PHE A 16 5.42 -6.64 23.45
N MET A 17 6.67 -7.02 23.76
CA MET A 17 7.81 -6.81 22.87
C MET A 17 7.68 -7.60 21.57
N ILE A 18 7.23 -8.85 21.65
CA ILE A 18 6.99 -9.68 20.45
C ILE A 18 5.89 -9.07 19.58
N ALA A 19 4.79 -8.62 20.16
CA ALA A 19 3.70 -7.99 19.44
C ALA A 19 4.16 -6.68 18.75
N HIS A 20 4.95 -5.86 19.44
CA HIS A 20 5.49 -4.63 18.89
C HIS A 20 6.42 -4.89 17.69
N VAL A 21 7.38 -5.81 17.85
CA VAL A 21 8.30 -6.17 16.76
C VAL A 21 7.55 -6.78 15.57
N ALA A 22 6.55 -7.63 15.83
CA ALA A 22 5.74 -8.21 14.76
C ALA A 22 4.96 -7.14 13.99
N ALA A 23 4.43 -6.12 14.66
CA ALA A 23 3.75 -4.99 14.02
C ALA A 23 4.70 -4.17 13.14
N GLU A 24 5.91 -3.88 13.61
CA GLU A 24 6.94 -3.19 12.84
C GLU A 24 7.39 -3.99 11.60
N VAL A 25 7.56 -5.30 11.75
CA VAL A 25 7.91 -6.19 10.63
C VAL A 25 6.78 -6.22 9.61
N ALA A 26 5.51 -6.31 10.04
CA ALA A 26 4.36 -6.28 9.14
C ALA A 26 4.28 -4.96 8.36
N GLN A 27 4.48 -3.82 9.03
CA GLN A 27 4.49 -2.51 8.39
C GLN A 27 5.63 -2.38 7.37
N ASN A 28 6.84 -2.80 7.73
CA ASN A 28 7.99 -2.77 6.82
C ASN A 28 7.79 -3.72 5.63
N THR A 29 7.17 -4.88 5.84
CA THR A 29 6.82 -5.82 4.76
C THR A 29 5.84 -5.19 3.78
N GLU A 30 4.81 -4.48 4.24
CA GLU A 30 3.87 -3.76 3.38
C GLU A 30 4.58 -2.67 2.56
N ILE A 31 5.51 -1.93 3.18
CA ILE A 31 6.33 -0.95 2.47
C ILE A 31 7.19 -1.63 1.41
N CYS A 32 7.82 -2.78 1.72
CA CYS A 32 8.62 -3.53 0.77
C CYS A 32 7.79 -4.10 -0.39
N ILE A 33 6.55 -4.53 -0.17
CA ILE A 33 5.65 -5.01 -1.23
C ILE A 33 5.51 -3.96 -2.34
N TRP A 34 5.44 -2.69 -1.99
CA TRP A 34 5.30 -1.61 -2.97
C TRP A 34 6.64 -0.98 -3.35
N LYS A 35 7.40 -0.48 -2.39
CA LYS A 35 8.62 0.32 -2.59
C LYS A 35 9.92 -0.44 -2.38
N GLY A 36 9.86 -1.76 -2.20
CA GLY A 36 11.06 -2.53 -2.00
C GLY A 36 12.06 -2.33 -3.12
N ASP A 37 13.34 -2.20 -2.77
CA ASP A 37 14.46 -2.09 -3.68
C ASP A 37 15.69 -2.76 -3.07
N THR A 38 16.10 -3.87 -3.64
CA THR A 38 17.27 -4.64 -3.16
C THR A 38 18.58 -3.85 -3.18
N ALA A 39 18.66 -2.80 -4.01
CA ALA A 39 19.77 -1.85 -4.03
C ALA A 39 19.53 -0.63 -3.11
N GLY A 40 18.38 -0.57 -2.44
CA GLY A 40 17.96 0.56 -1.62
C GLY A 40 18.53 0.58 -0.21
N ALA A 41 18.04 1.54 0.59
CA ALA A 41 18.45 1.70 1.98
C ALA A 41 17.93 0.55 2.87
N ALA A 42 18.59 0.35 4.00
CA ALA A 42 18.16 -0.62 5.02
C ALA A 42 16.70 -0.37 5.45
N GLY A 43 15.94 -1.45 5.57
CA GLY A 43 14.52 -1.41 5.93
C GLY A 43 13.58 -1.56 4.73
N VAL A 44 14.02 -1.23 3.51
CA VAL A 44 13.25 -1.42 2.27
C VAL A 44 13.98 -2.30 1.25
N ASN A 45 15.10 -2.88 1.61
CA ASN A 45 15.99 -3.65 0.72
C ASN A 45 15.80 -5.18 0.81
N SER A 46 14.68 -5.63 1.35
CA SER A 46 14.43 -7.07 1.51
C SER A 46 14.19 -7.78 0.18
N PHE A 47 13.42 -7.17 -0.69
CA PHE A 47 13.12 -7.64 -2.06
C PHE A 47 12.65 -6.47 -2.93
N ASP A 48 12.62 -6.65 -4.24
CA ASP A 48 12.12 -5.65 -5.18
C ASP A 48 10.59 -5.62 -5.16
N GLY A 49 10.02 -4.43 -4.91
CA GLY A 49 8.59 -4.19 -4.81
C GLY A 49 7.91 -3.96 -6.16
N PHE A 50 6.59 -3.89 -6.14
CA PHE A 50 5.79 -3.68 -7.37
C PHE A 50 6.17 -2.40 -8.11
N GLU A 51 6.42 -1.29 -7.43
CA GLU A 51 6.79 -0.02 -8.10
C GLU A 51 8.05 -0.18 -8.95
N LYS A 52 9.08 -0.87 -8.44
CA LYS A 52 10.32 -1.12 -9.17
C LYS A 52 10.12 -2.09 -10.33
N LEU A 53 9.37 -3.18 -10.11
CA LEU A 53 9.11 -4.19 -11.13
C LEU A 53 8.27 -3.62 -12.28
N ILE A 54 7.22 -2.84 -11.96
CA ILE A 54 6.35 -2.20 -12.96
C ILE A 54 7.15 -1.17 -13.77
N ALA A 55 7.93 -0.31 -13.12
CA ALA A 55 8.77 0.66 -13.80
C ALA A 55 9.82 -0.01 -14.73
N ALA A 56 10.41 -1.14 -14.30
CA ALA A 56 11.34 -1.91 -15.14
C ALA A 56 10.63 -2.49 -16.38
N SER A 57 9.42 -3.04 -16.21
CA SER A 57 8.62 -3.57 -17.33
C SER A 57 8.09 -2.47 -18.25
N ALA A 58 7.77 -1.30 -17.74
CA ALA A 58 7.42 -0.15 -18.54
C ALA A 58 8.62 0.31 -19.41
N ALA A 59 9.80 0.38 -18.81
CA ALA A 59 11.04 0.72 -19.52
C ALA A 59 11.45 -0.35 -20.56
N ALA A 60 11.16 -1.63 -20.29
CA ALA A 60 11.40 -2.73 -21.22
C ALA A 60 10.39 -2.76 -22.40
N GLY A 61 9.26 -2.03 -22.29
CA GLY A 61 8.19 -2.02 -23.28
C GLY A 61 7.18 -3.16 -23.13
N ASP A 62 7.21 -3.91 -22.02
CA ASP A 62 6.24 -4.97 -21.72
C ASP A 62 4.87 -4.40 -21.36
N ILE A 63 4.85 -3.19 -20.79
CA ILE A 63 3.65 -2.40 -20.56
C ILE A 63 3.44 -1.48 -21.77
N PRO A 64 2.32 -1.59 -22.51
CA PRO A 64 2.03 -0.75 -23.67
C PRO A 64 2.08 0.75 -23.33
N ALA A 65 2.59 1.57 -24.24
CA ALA A 65 2.72 3.01 -24.02
C ALA A 65 1.39 3.72 -23.69
N GLY A 66 0.26 3.21 -24.20
CA GLY A 66 -1.07 3.73 -23.88
C GLY A 66 -1.52 3.46 -22.44
N GLN A 67 -0.82 2.60 -21.73
CA GLN A 67 -1.08 2.26 -20.31
C GLN A 67 -0.07 2.92 -19.35
N GLN A 68 0.89 3.66 -19.90
CA GLN A 68 1.85 4.45 -19.14
C GLN A 68 1.36 5.91 -19.10
N VAL A 69 0.70 6.28 -18.02
CA VAL A 69 0.15 7.63 -17.83
C VAL A 69 1.21 8.50 -17.18
N ALA A 70 1.65 9.54 -17.89
CA ALA A 70 2.63 10.46 -17.33
C ALA A 70 2.04 11.28 -16.19
N ALA A 71 2.80 11.42 -15.11
CA ALA A 71 2.41 12.23 -13.97
C ALA A 71 2.25 13.70 -14.34
N VAL A 72 1.25 14.35 -13.73
CA VAL A 72 1.01 15.78 -13.96
C VAL A 72 2.18 16.63 -13.48
N GLY A 73 2.62 17.57 -14.32
CA GLY A 73 3.60 18.57 -13.93
C GLY A 73 3.09 19.43 -12.77
N GLY A 74 3.90 19.59 -11.72
CA GLY A 74 3.50 20.32 -10.52
C GLY A 74 2.88 19.46 -9.41
N GLY A 75 2.71 18.14 -9.65
CA GLY A 75 2.25 17.18 -8.65
C GLY A 75 0.74 17.09 -8.49
N LEU A 76 0.32 16.07 -7.76
CA LEU A 76 -1.09 15.84 -7.43
C LEU A 76 -1.59 16.80 -6.36
N ASN A 77 -2.84 17.24 -6.52
CA ASN A 77 -3.55 18.06 -5.56
C ASN A 77 -5.07 17.83 -5.70
N ALA A 78 -5.87 18.39 -4.80
CA ALA A 78 -7.33 18.21 -4.79
C ALA A 78 -8.02 18.75 -6.07
N GLY A 79 -7.39 19.69 -6.79
CA GLY A 79 -7.98 20.25 -8.02
C GLY A 79 -7.78 19.39 -9.26
N ASN A 80 -6.74 18.55 -9.29
CA ASN A 80 -6.39 17.74 -10.47
C ASN A 80 -6.59 16.21 -10.29
N ILE A 81 -6.68 15.72 -9.07
CA ILE A 81 -6.69 14.28 -8.76
C ILE A 81 -7.79 13.51 -9.51
N ILE A 82 -8.99 14.08 -9.65
CA ILE A 82 -10.10 13.40 -10.36
C ILE A 82 -9.77 13.24 -11.84
N ALA A 83 -9.20 14.26 -12.47
CA ALA A 83 -8.79 14.21 -13.86
C ALA A 83 -7.65 13.19 -14.07
N GLU A 84 -6.68 13.16 -13.17
CA GLU A 84 -5.55 12.23 -13.24
C GLU A 84 -5.98 10.77 -12.99
N LEU A 85 -6.87 10.54 -12.04
CA LEU A 85 -7.49 9.23 -11.83
C LEU A 85 -8.33 8.78 -13.04
N SER A 86 -9.05 9.71 -13.68
CA SER A 86 -9.80 9.39 -14.91
C SER A 86 -8.86 8.95 -16.02
N LYS A 87 -7.70 9.60 -16.21
CA LYS A 87 -6.69 9.16 -17.19
C LYS A 87 -6.20 7.73 -16.92
N VAL A 88 -5.99 7.38 -15.65
CA VAL A 88 -5.60 6.01 -15.27
C VAL A 88 -6.69 5.02 -15.63
N VAL A 89 -7.96 5.36 -15.37
CA VAL A 89 -9.10 4.49 -15.72
C VAL A 89 -9.27 4.39 -17.25
N ASP A 90 -9.11 5.49 -17.97
CA ASP A 90 -9.21 5.51 -19.45
C ASP A 90 -8.09 4.71 -20.12
N ALA A 91 -6.94 4.58 -19.47
CA ALA A 91 -5.81 3.78 -19.94
C ALA A 91 -6.01 2.27 -19.70
N ILE A 92 -7.05 1.86 -18.96
CA ILE A 92 -7.34 0.45 -18.72
C ILE A 92 -7.77 -0.23 -20.02
N PRO A 93 -7.18 -1.38 -20.39
CA PRO A 93 -7.63 -2.13 -21.54
C PRO A 93 -9.12 -2.50 -21.45
N GLY A 94 -9.85 -2.36 -22.55
CA GLY A 94 -11.28 -2.65 -22.59
C GLY A 94 -11.65 -4.10 -22.23
N SER A 95 -10.72 -5.04 -22.39
CA SER A 95 -10.86 -6.42 -21.95
C SER A 95 -10.89 -6.60 -20.42
N LEU A 96 -10.35 -5.63 -19.69
CA LEU A 96 -10.28 -5.66 -18.22
C LEU A 96 -11.37 -4.82 -17.58
N TYR A 97 -11.85 -3.79 -18.28
CA TYR A 97 -12.86 -2.91 -17.76
C TYR A 97 -14.16 -3.66 -17.47
N GLY A 98 -14.67 -3.49 -16.25
CA GLY A 98 -15.86 -4.19 -15.78
C GLY A 98 -15.63 -5.53 -15.07
N LYS A 99 -14.37 -6.00 -14.98
CA LYS A 99 -14.07 -7.17 -14.16
C LYS A 99 -14.15 -6.84 -12.68
N GLU A 100 -14.68 -7.76 -11.87
CA GLU A 100 -14.90 -7.55 -10.43
C GLU A 100 -13.63 -7.42 -9.61
N ASP A 101 -12.53 -8.02 -10.08
CA ASP A 101 -11.21 -8.03 -9.44
C ASP A 101 -10.28 -6.93 -9.93
N LEU A 102 -10.79 -5.99 -10.74
CA LEU A 102 -10.07 -4.81 -11.17
C LEU A 102 -10.11 -3.73 -10.09
N PHE A 103 -8.93 -3.21 -9.73
CA PHE A 103 -8.77 -2.15 -8.75
C PHE A 103 -7.81 -1.07 -9.26
N VAL A 104 -8.05 0.16 -8.83
CA VAL A 104 -7.06 1.22 -8.89
C VAL A 104 -6.41 1.34 -7.52
N TYR A 105 -5.13 1.02 -7.43
CA TYR A 105 -4.32 1.14 -6.23
C TYR A 105 -3.71 2.53 -6.17
N ILE A 106 -3.89 3.24 -5.07
CA ILE A 106 -3.42 4.61 -4.90
C ILE A 106 -2.62 4.80 -3.62
N GLY A 107 -1.62 5.68 -3.70
CA GLY A 107 -0.85 6.08 -2.53
C GLY A 107 -1.64 6.98 -1.57
N SER A 108 -1.12 7.13 -0.36
CA SER A 108 -1.81 7.81 0.74
C SER A 108 -2.10 9.30 0.48
N ALA A 109 -1.22 10.03 -0.23
CA ALA A 109 -1.45 11.44 -0.56
C ALA A 109 -2.51 11.58 -1.66
N ALA A 110 -2.45 10.74 -2.71
CA ALA A 110 -3.46 10.70 -3.76
C ALA A 110 -4.85 10.40 -3.16
N ALA A 111 -4.93 9.47 -2.21
CA ALA A 111 -6.17 9.16 -1.50
C ALA A 111 -6.73 10.38 -0.73
N LYS A 112 -5.87 11.10 -0.01
CA LYS A 112 -6.28 12.33 0.70
C LYS A 112 -6.80 13.41 -0.26
N TYR A 113 -6.09 13.64 -1.37
CA TYR A 113 -6.53 14.60 -2.38
C TYR A 113 -7.85 14.18 -3.04
N TYR A 114 -8.02 12.88 -3.29
CA TYR A 114 -9.27 12.37 -3.86
C TYR A 114 -10.46 12.60 -2.92
N VAL A 115 -10.32 12.29 -1.64
CA VAL A 115 -11.36 12.59 -0.64
C VAL A 115 -11.63 14.09 -0.52
N GLN A 116 -10.61 14.94 -0.56
CA GLN A 116 -10.75 16.38 -0.56
C GLN A 116 -11.49 16.90 -1.82
N ALA A 117 -11.14 16.34 -2.99
CA ALA A 117 -11.78 16.70 -4.27
C ALA A 117 -13.26 16.32 -4.31
N LEU A 118 -13.64 15.20 -3.67
CA LEU A 118 -15.03 14.79 -3.51
C LEU A 118 -15.81 15.66 -2.51
N GLY A 119 -15.19 16.72 -1.99
CA GLY A 119 -15.79 17.68 -1.10
C GLY A 119 -15.50 17.45 0.38
N GLY A 120 -14.84 16.37 0.75
CA GLY A 120 -14.49 16.07 2.13
C GLY A 120 -15.67 16.27 3.08
N PHE A 121 -15.38 16.44 4.34
CA PHE A 121 -16.33 17.00 5.31
C PHE A 121 -16.21 18.55 5.30
N ALA A 122 -16.41 19.17 4.12
CA ALA A 122 -16.23 20.62 4.01
C ALA A 122 -17.23 21.33 4.91
N ALA A 123 -16.69 22.16 5.80
CA ALA A 123 -17.42 23.02 6.70
C ALA A 123 -18.37 24.01 5.98
N ASN A 124 -18.37 24.05 4.67
CA ASN A 124 -19.10 25.00 3.83
C ASN A 124 -20.48 24.52 3.36
N GLY A 125 -21.04 23.50 3.96
CA GLY A 125 -22.43 23.11 3.65
C GLY A 125 -22.67 22.62 2.21
N LEU A 126 -21.63 22.59 1.35
CA LEU A 126 -21.72 22.02 -0.01
C LEU A 126 -22.09 20.56 0.04
N GLY A 127 -21.78 19.88 1.15
CA GLY A 127 -22.29 18.57 1.45
C GLY A 127 -23.81 18.46 1.55
N ALA A 128 -24.48 19.53 1.85
CA ALA A 128 -25.93 19.57 1.95
C ALA A 128 -26.64 19.51 0.58
N ASN A 129 -25.94 19.74 -0.52
CA ASN A 129 -26.55 19.84 -1.86
C ASN A 129 -26.61 18.51 -2.62
N GLY A 130 -26.71 17.38 -1.95
CA GLY A 130 -26.97 16.10 -2.59
C GLY A 130 -25.75 15.43 -3.25
N VAL A 131 -24.82 16.17 -3.79
CA VAL A 131 -23.59 15.62 -4.40
C VAL A 131 -22.68 15.03 -3.36
N ASN A 132 -22.65 15.61 -2.16
CA ASN A 132 -21.83 15.14 -1.06
C ASN A 132 -22.48 14.08 -0.17
N ALA A 133 -23.77 13.92 -0.23
CA ALA A 133 -24.45 12.76 0.36
C ALA A 133 -23.93 11.46 -0.27
N GLN A 134 -23.61 11.49 -1.56
CA GLN A 134 -22.98 10.37 -2.26
C GLN A 134 -21.52 10.15 -1.81
N GLY A 135 -20.75 11.18 -1.66
CA GLY A 135 -19.37 11.10 -1.16
C GLY A 135 -19.29 10.58 0.28
N THR A 136 -20.21 11.01 1.14
CA THR A 136 -20.29 10.52 2.52
C THR A 136 -20.74 9.05 2.58
N GLN A 137 -21.66 8.63 1.72
CA GLN A 137 -22.05 7.22 1.62
C GLN A 137 -20.90 6.32 1.16
N TRP A 138 -20.05 6.79 0.28
CA TRP A 138 -18.90 6.03 -0.19
C TRP A 138 -17.87 5.83 0.91
N TRP A 139 -17.61 6.83 1.71
CA TRP A 139 -16.73 6.72 2.86
C TRP A 139 -17.28 5.77 3.93
N ASN A 140 -18.55 5.86 4.23
CA ASN A 140 -19.22 5.00 5.22
C ASN A 140 -19.25 3.52 4.81
N ASN A 141 -19.29 3.22 3.49
CA ASN A 141 -19.23 1.87 2.96
C ASN A 141 -17.79 1.35 2.79
N GLY A 142 -16.76 2.14 3.15
CA GLY A 142 -15.36 1.73 3.08
C GLY A 142 -14.81 1.51 1.67
N SER A 143 -15.56 1.87 0.61
CA SER A 143 -15.13 1.69 -0.77
C SER A 143 -15.13 3.00 -1.53
N LEU A 144 -13.94 3.50 -1.86
CA LEU A 144 -13.78 4.54 -2.87
C LEU A 144 -13.94 3.90 -4.25
N SER A 145 -14.57 4.61 -5.19
CA SER A 145 -14.64 4.16 -6.59
C SER A 145 -14.63 5.35 -7.54
N ILE A 146 -14.13 5.13 -8.75
CA ILE A 146 -14.13 6.11 -9.84
C ILE A 146 -14.52 5.41 -11.14
N ASN A 147 -15.46 5.98 -11.89
CA ASN A 147 -15.95 5.42 -13.16
C ASN A 147 -16.27 3.91 -13.07
N GLY A 148 -16.86 3.46 -11.96
CA GLY A 148 -17.21 2.05 -11.76
C GLY A 148 -16.06 1.14 -11.31
N VAL A 149 -14.79 1.64 -11.25
CA VAL A 149 -13.65 0.87 -10.77
C VAL A 149 -13.42 1.18 -9.30
N LYS A 150 -13.21 0.14 -8.50
CA LYS A 150 -12.91 0.28 -7.06
C LYS A 150 -11.51 0.84 -6.85
N VAL A 151 -11.39 1.78 -5.91
CA VAL A 151 -10.11 2.39 -5.53
C VAL A 151 -9.66 1.81 -4.19
N PHE A 152 -8.44 1.30 -4.16
CA PHE A 152 -7.83 0.74 -2.96
C PHE A 152 -6.63 1.60 -2.51
N VAL A 153 -6.64 2.00 -1.23
CA VAL A 153 -5.56 2.83 -0.67
C VAL A 153 -4.47 1.93 -0.12
N CYS A 154 -3.25 2.12 -0.61
CA CYS A 154 -2.07 1.37 -0.20
C CYS A 154 -1.11 2.25 0.62
N PRO A 155 -1.08 2.11 1.95
CA PRO A 155 -0.20 2.92 2.81
C PRO A 155 1.29 2.71 2.51
N GLY A 156 1.69 1.51 2.11
CA GLY A 156 3.08 1.18 1.76
C GLY A 156 3.56 1.75 0.43
N MET A 157 2.66 2.18 -0.45
CA MET A 157 2.95 2.74 -1.77
C MET A 157 3.52 4.16 -1.68
N SER A 158 4.26 4.58 -2.71
CA SER A 158 4.69 5.97 -2.87
C SER A 158 3.47 6.90 -2.91
N PRO A 159 3.49 8.03 -2.15
CA PRO A 159 2.28 8.78 -1.84
C PRO A 159 1.46 9.27 -3.03
N ASN A 160 2.14 9.59 -4.15
CA ASN A 160 1.52 10.16 -5.35
C ASN A 160 1.45 9.18 -6.54
N LYS A 161 1.80 7.92 -6.34
CA LYS A 161 1.71 6.89 -7.38
C LYS A 161 0.31 6.29 -7.43
N MET A 162 -0.07 5.85 -8.62
CA MET A 162 -1.32 5.16 -8.88
C MET A 162 -1.08 4.04 -9.88
N TYR A 163 -1.73 2.89 -9.67
CA TYR A 163 -1.64 1.74 -10.56
C TYR A 163 -3.04 1.15 -10.74
N ALA A 164 -3.38 0.73 -11.96
CA ALA A 164 -4.57 -0.09 -12.16
C ALA A 164 -4.15 -1.51 -12.53
N ALA A 165 -4.71 -2.47 -11.81
CA ALA A 165 -4.42 -3.89 -12.01
C ALA A 165 -5.57 -4.77 -11.53
N GLN A 166 -5.66 -5.98 -12.09
CA GLN A 166 -6.47 -7.03 -11.48
C GLN A 166 -5.74 -7.57 -10.24
N ARG A 167 -6.49 -7.78 -9.18
CA ARG A 167 -5.95 -8.40 -7.97
C ARG A 167 -5.34 -9.78 -8.24
N SER A 168 -5.96 -10.56 -9.12
CA SER A 168 -5.48 -11.87 -9.53
C SER A 168 -4.18 -11.84 -10.33
N ASN A 169 -3.76 -10.67 -10.83
CA ASN A 169 -2.51 -10.47 -11.55
C ASN A 169 -1.33 -10.11 -10.63
N LEU A 170 -1.59 -9.80 -9.37
CA LEU A 170 -0.58 -9.41 -8.38
C LEU A 170 -0.34 -10.58 -7.41
N TYR A 171 0.88 -11.06 -7.34
CA TYR A 171 1.26 -12.20 -6.51
C TYR A 171 2.20 -11.75 -5.40
N PHE A 172 1.89 -12.21 -4.19
CA PHE A 172 2.81 -12.16 -3.06
C PHE A 172 3.22 -13.59 -2.72
N GLY A 173 4.50 -13.90 -2.87
CA GLY A 173 5.07 -15.20 -2.56
C GLY A 173 5.76 -15.18 -1.20
N THR A 174 5.53 -16.22 -0.42
CA THR A 174 6.28 -16.50 0.80
C THR A 174 6.97 -17.85 0.65
N GLY A 175 8.03 -18.07 1.41
CA GLY A 175 8.65 -19.37 1.51
C GLY A 175 7.74 -20.38 2.24
N ILE A 176 8.32 -21.19 3.11
CA ILE A 176 7.55 -22.17 3.89
C ILE A 176 6.71 -21.41 4.91
N LEU A 177 5.38 -21.58 4.88
CA LEU A 177 4.44 -20.89 5.78
C LEU A 177 4.78 -21.08 7.27
N ASN A 178 5.33 -22.23 7.64
CA ASN A 178 5.74 -22.50 9.01
C ASN A 178 6.94 -21.67 9.47
N ASP A 179 7.80 -21.22 8.55
CA ASP A 179 8.97 -20.41 8.90
C ASP A 179 8.62 -18.95 9.18
N THR A 180 7.48 -18.46 8.66
CA THR A 180 7.02 -17.09 8.89
C THR A 180 6.59 -16.85 10.34
N ASN A 181 6.28 -17.90 11.09
CA ASN A 181 5.80 -17.83 12.46
C ASN A 181 6.92 -18.07 13.49
N VAL A 182 8.15 -18.32 13.06
CA VAL A 182 9.26 -18.60 13.98
C VAL A 182 9.86 -17.28 14.47
N VAL A 183 9.50 -16.91 15.68
CA VAL A 183 10.13 -15.83 16.45
C VAL A 183 11.00 -16.45 17.53
N LYS A 184 12.30 -16.20 17.49
CA LYS A 184 13.23 -16.61 18.55
C LYS A 184 13.60 -15.40 19.38
N VAL A 185 13.40 -15.51 20.67
CA VAL A 185 13.87 -14.54 21.66
C VAL A 185 15.10 -15.15 22.33
N LEU A 186 16.24 -14.50 22.23
CA LEU A 186 17.51 -14.95 22.76
C LEU A 186 17.93 -13.98 23.88
N ASP A 187 18.15 -14.50 25.07
CA ASP A 187 18.85 -13.79 26.12
C ASP A 187 20.34 -13.87 25.82
N MET A 188 20.98 -12.72 25.73
CA MET A 188 22.42 -12.62 25.43
C MET A 188 23.29 -12.80 26.65
N ALA A 189 22.71 -12.85 27.86
CA ALA A 189 23.48 -12.99 29.10
C ALA A 189 24.34 -14.26 29.09
N ASP A 190 23.85 -15.36 28.55
CA ASP A 190 24.56 -16.63 28.46
C ASP A 190 25.60 -16.67 27.30
N LEU A 191 25.53 -15.74 26.36
CA LEU A 191 26.38 -15.72 25.15
C LEU A 191 27.53 -14.72 25.26
N ASP A 192 27.25 -13.49 25.72
CA ASP A 192 28.22 -12.39 25.79
C ASP A 192 28.20 -11.65 27.14
N ALA A 193 27.52 -12.19 28.14
CA ALA A 193 27.32 -11.59 29.46
C ALA A 193 26.71 -10.18 29.44
N SER A 194 25.99 -9.82 28.35
CA SER A 194 25.27 -8.56 28.24
C SER A 194 23.83 -8.72 28.71
N ASN A 195 23.22 -7.64 29.21
CA ASN A 195 21.79 -7.60 29.56
C ASN A 195 20.89 -7.34 28.32
N ASN A 196 21.35 -7.71 27.12
CA ASN A 196 20.63 -7.51 25.90
C ASN A 196 19.75 -8.71 25.57
N VAL A 197 18.58 -8.45 24.98
CA VAL A 197 17.69 -9.47 24.43
C VAL A 197 17.63 -9.28 22.92
N ARG A 198 17.86 -10.36 22.15
CA ARG A 198 17.75 -10.36 20.70
C ARG A 198 16.50 -11.09 20.26
N MET A 199 15.71 -10.44 19.39
CA MET A 199 14.64 -11.08 18.67
C MET A 199 15.11 -11.39 17.25
N VAL A 200 14.90 -12.63 16.81
CA VAL A 200 15.25 -13.09 15.47
C VAL A 200 14.00 -13.62 14.78
N MET A 201 13.62 -12.98 13.69
CA MET A 201 12.62 -13.46 12.74
C MET A 201 13.32 -13.71 11.40
N ARG A 202 12.98 -14.80 10.74
CA ARG A 202 13.47 -15.10 9.38
C ARG A 202 12.32 -15.60 8.55
N PHE A 203 12.09 -14.96 7.44
CA PHE A 203 11.13 -15.39 6.44
C PHE A 203 11.61 -14.93 5.06
N THR A 204 11.14 -15.59 4.03
CA THR A 204 11.38 -15.20 2.64
C THR A 204 10.08 -14.67 2.06
N SER A 205 10.17 -13.57 1.34
CA SER A 205 9.03 -12.98 0.65
C SER A 205 9.49 -12.35 -0.66
N ALA A 206 8.60 -12.31 -1.61
CA ALA A 206 8.79 -11.66 -2.90
C ALA A 206 7.44 -11.25 -3.47
N VAL A 207 7.45 -10.31 -4.40
CA VAL A 207 6.27 -9.95 -5.19
C VAL A 207 6.55 -10.13 -6.66
N GLN A 208 5.50 -10.41 -7.43
CA GLN A 208 5.55 -10.49 -8.88
C GLN A 208 4.15 -10.28 -9.44
N PHE A 209 4.07 -9.76 -10.66
CA PHE A 209 2.85 -9.76 -11.45
C PHE A 209 2.94 -10.79 -12.58
N GLY A 210 1.81 -11.25 -13.07
CA GLY A 210 1.76 -12.29 -14.10
C GLY A 210 1.83 -11.72 -15.51
N ILE A 211 0.98 -10.73 -15.80
CA ILE A 211 0.79 -10.18 -17.15
C ILE A 211 1.03 -8.67 -17.10
N ALA A 212 2.13 -8.22 -17.72
CA ALA A 212 2.50 -6.81 -17.75
C ALA A 212 1.53 -5.96 -18.59
N SER A 213 1.04 -6.50 -19.71
CA SER A 213 0.09 -5.79 -20.58
C SER A 213 -1.29 -5.52 -19.96
N ASP A 214 -1.56 -6.07 -18.78
CA ASP A 214 -2.79 -5.87 -18.02
C ASP A 214 -2.61 -4.83 -16.89
N LEU A 215 -1.46 -4.18 -16.82
CA LEU A 215 -1.13 -3.17 -15.81
C LEU A 215 -1.22 -1.76 -16.42
N VAL A 216 -1.68 -0.81 -15.62
CA VAL A 216 -1.59 0.63 -15.92
C VAL A 216 -0.73 1.30 -14.88
N GLU A 217 0.23 2.08 -15.31
CA GLU A 217 1.12 2.85 -14.44
C GLU A 217 0.85 4.35 -14.57
N TYR A 218 0.84 5.05 -13.43
CA TYR A 218 0.91 6.51 -13.35
C TYR A 218 2.25 6.89 -12.71
N ALA A 219 3.17 7.39 -13.53
CA ALA A 219 4.57 7.64 -13.14
C ALA A 219 5.01 9.07 -13.43
#